data_708130e91403cc6439e2411e02dd672d
#
_entry.id   708130e91403cc6439e2411e02dd672d
#
_cell.length_a   1.000
_cell.length_b   1.000
_cell.length_c   1.000
_cell.angle_alpha   90.00
_cell.angle_beta   90.00
_cell.angle_gamma   90.00
#
_symmetry.space_group_name_H-M   'P 1'
#
loop_
_entity.id
_entity.type
_entity.pdbx_description
1 polymer ?
#
loop_
_entity_poly.entity_id
_entity_poly.type
_entity_poly.pdbx_seq_one_letter_code
_entity_poly.pdbx_strand_id
1 'polypeptide(L)'
;DICYALIDLEDGIILNMLSYEEVEPIFLSLLGEYSAPTELSMPDTTWQQKIAALRGRVMKRLVEEVTSAFAKHHFEILSGQLAGSLLQYCAADIELGINRAKDLARDKIFEHPQKAGLEIIAHQSLQNILDAFIPLTTPHKTLSFKEQRVMAILYRSGAHFGSNHYENIMQVLDIISKFSDHQAYNLSQELQGNKAGLI
;
A
#
# COMPACT_ATOMS: atom_id res chain seq x y z
N ASP A 1 -6.05 4.11 6.14
CA ASP A 1 -4.99 5.15 6.15
C ASP A 1 -4.36 5.33 7.54
N ILE A 2 -5.15 5.51 8.62
CA ILE A 2 -4.63 5.81 9.96
C ILE A 2 -3.74 4.67 10.50
N CYS A 3 -4.18 3.41 10.36
CA CYS A 3 -3.40 2.26 10.81
C CYS A 3 -2.14 2.06 9.96
N TYR A 4 -2.19 2.35 8.66
CA TYR A 4 -1.02 2.24 7.77
C TYR A 4 0.10 3.19 8.18
N ALA A 5 -0.21 4.43 8.57
CA ALA A 5 0.82 5.36 9.04
C ALA A 5 1.65 4.82 10.22
N LEU A 6 1.04 4.02 11.10
CA LEU A 6 1.75 3.39 12.21
C LEU A 6 2.54 2.16 11.78
N ILE A 7 2.01 1.39 10.84
CA ILE A 7 2.70 0.21 10.29
C ILE A 7 3.92 0.66 9.48
N ASP A 8 3.79 1.72 8.70
CA ASP A 8 4.91 2.29 7.93
C ASP A 8 6.08 2.68 8.86
N LEU A 9 5.80 3.25 10.05
CA LEU A 9 6.85 3.58 11.01
C LEU A 9 7.53 2.32 11.60
N GLU A 10 6.76 1.26 11.88
CA GLU A 10 7.31 -0.01 12.35
C GLU A 10 8.18 -0.66 11.25
N ASP A 11 7.71 -0.67 10.02
CA ASP A 11 8.48 -1.16 8.87
C ASP A 11 9.75 -0.34 8.66
N GLY A 12 9.68 0.97 8.87
CA GLY A 12 10.84 1.86 8.84
C GLY A 12 11.92 1.49 9.85
N ILE A 13 11.53 1.05 11.06
CA ILE A 13 12.49 0.54 12.05
C ILE A 13 13.08 -0.80 11.60
N ILE A 14 12.25 -1.72 11.11
CA ILE A 14 12.68 -3.04 10.61
C ILE A 14 13.69 -2.89 9.47
N LEU A 15 13.47 -1.92 8.60
CA LEU A 15 14.34 -1.63 7.45
C LEU A 15 15.56 -0.75 7.80
N ASN A 16 15.76 -0.41 9.09
CA ASN A 16 16.81 0.48 9.58
C ASN A 16 16.80 1.89 8.94
N MET A 17 15.63 2.36 8.54
CA MET A 17 15.40 3.73 8.05
C MET A 17 15.04 4.69 9.19
N LEU A 18 14.51 4.15 10.29
CA LEU A 18 14.13 4.86 11.51
C LEU A 18 14.70 4.14 12.73
N SER A 19 14.93 4.89 13.81
CA SER A 19 15.20 4.32 15.12
C SER A 19 13.92 4.19 15.95
N TYR A 20 13.94 3.31 16.96
CA TYR A 20 12.82 3.17 17.89
C TYR A 20 12.56 4.50 18.65
N GLU A 21 13.62 5.19 19.02
CA GLU A 21 13.61 6.45 19.77
C GLU A 21 12.95 7.61 18.98
N GLU A 22 12.98 7.55 17.66
CA GLU A 22 12.28 8.53 16.79
C GLU A 22 10.77 8.24 16.74
N VAL A 23 10.39 6.98 16.81
CA VAL A 23 9.01 6.51 16.62
C VAL A 23 8.22 6.46 17.94
N GLU A 24 8.83 6.04 19.04
CA GLU A 24 8.17 5.89 20.36
C GLU A 24 7.40 7.15 20.80
N PRO A 25 7.95 8.39 20.71
CA PRO A 25 7.23 9.59 21.13
C PRO A 25 5.93 9.84 20.35
N ILE A 26 5.87 9.42 19.07
CA ILE A 26 4.67 9.53 18.25
C ILE A 26 3.59 8.59 18.77
N PHE A 27 3.94 7.33 19.03
CA PHE A 27 3.00 6.36 19.59
C PHE A 27 2.51 6.77 20.98
N LEU A 28 3.40 7.27 21.84
CA LEU A 28 3.02 7.78 23.17
C LEU A 28 2.08 8.98 23.08
N SER A 29 2.32 9.91 22.15
CA SER A 29 1.42 11.04 21.95
C SER A 29 0.03 10.62 21.49
N LEU A 30 -0.07 9.55 20.69
CA LEU A 30 -1.32 8.99 20.21
C LEU A 30 -2.08 8.19 21.27
N LEU A 31 -1.44 7.82 22.39
CA LEU A 31 -2.14 7.19 23.51
C LEU A 31 -3.02 8.18 24.28
N GLY A 32 -2.67 9.47 24.32
CA GLY A 32 -3.38 10.49 25.07
C GLY A 32 -3.47 10.13 26.56
N GLU A 33 -4.70 10.04 27.10
CA GLU A 33 -4.95 9.65 28.49
C GLU A 33 -4.82 8.14 28.74
N TYR A 34 -4.65 7.32 27.69
CA TYR A 34 -4.44 5.89 27.83
C TYR A 34 -3.05 5.63 28.41
N SER A 35 -2.97 4.86 29.49
CA SER A 35 -1.70 4.52 30.10
C SER A 35 -0.82 3.70 29.14
N ALA A 36 0.46 3.99 29.13
CA ALA A 36 1.45 3.16 28.43
C ALA A 36 1.38 1.71 28.95
N PRO A 37 1.63 0.71 28.09
CA PRO A 37 1.67 -0.68 28.51
C PRO A 37 2.72 -0.91 29.58
N THR A 38 2.41 -1.75 30.57
CA THR A 38 3.34 -2.14 31.64
C THR A 38 4.60 -2.85 31.10
N GLU A 39 4.42 -3.54 29.95
CA GLU A 39 5.49 -4.25 29.25
C GLU A 39 6.65 -3.32 28.81
N LEU A 40 6.39 -2.04 28.62
CA LEU A 40 7.44 -1.05 28.29
C LEU A 40 8.45 -0.85 29.43
N SER A 41 8.06 -1.12 30.64
CA SER A 41 8.89 -0.91 31.86
C SER A 41 9.67 -2.16 32.26
N MET A 42 9.53 -3.30 31.55
CA MET A 42 10.25 -4.53 31.87
C MET A 42 11.70 -4.47 31.35
N PRO A 43 12.70 -4.85 32.17
CA PRO A 43 14.12 -4.69 31.82
C PRO A 43 14.55 -5.42 30.54
N ASP A 44 13.96 -6.57 30.25
CA ASP A 44 14.34 -7.43 29.12
C ASP A 44 13.42 -7.28 27.89
N THR A 45 12.59 -6.22 27.85
CA THR A 45 11.65 -6.00 26.73
C THR A 45 12.38 -5.49 25.49
N THR A 46 12.30 -6.23 24.40
CA THR A 46 12.86 -5.81 23.12
C THR A 46 12.06 -4.66 22.50
N TRP A 47 12.67 -3.87 21.60
CA TRP A 47 11.96 -2.80 20.92
C TRP A 47 10.76 -3.33 20.11
N GLN A 48 10.85 -4.55 19.54
CA GLN A 48 9.74 -5.19 18.82
C GLN A 48 8.53 -5.43 19.73
N GLN A 49 8.76 -5.92 20.96
CA GLN A 49 7.70 -6.11 21.94
C GLN A 49 7.10 -4.79 22.39
N LYS A 50 7.94 -3.77 22.59
CA LYS A 50 7.50 -2.42 22.95
C LYS A 50 6.61 -1.80 21.90
N ILE A 51 7.04 -1.81 20.62
CA ILE A 51 6.28 -1.23 19.53
C ILE A 51 4.96 -1.99 19.29
N ALA A 52 4.97 -3.32 19.41
CA ALA A 52 3.76 -4.14 19.27
C ALA A 52 2.73 -3.83 20.36
N ALA A 53 3.18 -3.65 21.62
CA ALA A 53 2.32 -3.30 22.73
C ALA A 53 1.73 -1.87 22.57
N LEU A 54 2.56 -0.90 22.18
CA LEU A 54 2.12 0.47 21.87
C LEU A 54 1.12 0.48 20.72
N ARG A 55 1.45 -0.17 19.62
CA ARG A 55 0.59 -0.27 18.44
C ARG A 55 -0.79 -0.81 18.78
N GLY A 56 -0.87 -1.91 19.54
CA GLY A 56 -2.14 -2.51 19.91
C GLY A 56 -3.06 -1.52 20.65
N ARG A 57 -2.51 -0.76 21.60
CA ARG A 57 -3.28 0.23 22.38
C ARG A 57 -3.63 1.47 21.54
N VAL A 58 -2.69 1.99 20.77
CA VAL A 58 -2.93 3.12 19.87
C VAL A 58 -3.98 2.78 18.85
N MET A 59 -3.89 1.61 18.18
CA MET A 59 -4.91 1.17 17.23
C MET A 59 -6.30 1.06 17.86
N LYS A 60 -6.40 0.51 19.08
CA LYS A 60 -7.68 0.46 19.81
C LYS A 60 -8.27 1.87 19.97
N ARG A 61 -7.48 2.81 20.48
CA ARG A 61 -7.92 4.21 20.63
C ARG A 61 -8.35 4.83 19.32
N LEU A 62 -7.53 4.65 18.26
CA LEU A 62 -7.83 5.21 16.94
C LEU A 62 -9.16 4.68 16.38
N VAL A 63 -9.43 3.38 16.54
CA VAL A 63 -10.70 2.77 16.08
C VAL A 63 -11.86 3.34 16.85
N GLU A 64 -11.76 3.50 18.18
CA GLU A 64 -12.81 4.08 19.03
C GLU A 64 -13.11 5.53 18.63
N GLU A 65 -12.08 6.36 18.44
CA GLU A 65 -12.22 7.77 18.06
C GLU A 65 -12.81 7.94 16.65
N VAL A 66 -12.27 7.20 15.67
CA VAL A 66 -12.78 7.29 14.29
C VAL A 66 -14.20 6.77 14.18
N THR A 67 -14.54 5.70 14.90
CA THR A 67 -15.91 5.16 14.93
C THR A 67 -16.87 6.19 15.55
N SER A 68 -16.46 6.86 16.64
CA SER A 68 -17.25 7.91 17.28
C SER A 68 -17.45 9.11 16.34
N ALA A 69 -16.39 9.58 15.69
CA ALA A 69 -16.46 10.66 14.71
C ALA A 69 -17.36 10.28 13.51
N PHE A 70 -17.24 9.07 12.99
CA PHE A 70 -18.10 8.56 11.92
C PHE A 70 -19.59 8.53 12.35
N ALA A 71 -19.89 7.98 13.50
CA ALA A 71 -21.26 7.89 14.02
C ALA A 71 -21.88 9.28 14.21
N LYS A 72 -21.10 10.25 14.69
CA LYS A 72 -21.53 11.63 14.91
C LYS A 72 -21.84 12.37 13.61
N HIS A 73 -21.06 12.11 12.56
CA HIS A 73 -21.13 12.84 11.28
C HIS A 73 -21.68 12.01 10.13
N HIS A 74 -22.34 10.86 10.42
CA HIS A 74 -22.74 9.94 9.37
C HIS A 74 -23.75 10.55 8.37
N PHE A 75 -24.61 11.47 8.79
CA PHE A 75 -25.55 12.13 7.88
C PHE A 75 -24.85 13.07 6.91
N GLU A 76 -23.85 13.83 7.37
CA GLU A 76 -23.04 14.69 6.53
C GLU A 76 -22.20 13.86 5.54
N ILE A 77 -21.71 12.69 5.98
CA ILE A 77 -20.98 11.74 5.11
C ILE A 77 -21.91 11.22 4.01
N LEU A 78 -23.10 10.72 4.37
CA LEU A 78 -24.06 10.17 3.40
C LEU A 78 -24.58 11.21 2.41
N SER A 79 -24.74 12.47 2.84
CA SER A 79 -25.17 13.57 1.97
C SER A 79 -24.03 14.20 1.15
N GLY A 80 -22.77 13.76 1.36
CA GLY A 80 -21.59 14.34 0.72
C GLY A 80 -21.26 15.76 1.20
N GLN A 81 -21.77 16.18 2.35
CA GLN A 81 -21.56 17.51 2.92
C GLN A 81 -20.38 17.58 3.91
N LEU A 82 -19.82 16.44 4.32
CA LEU A 82 -18.66 16.43 5.20
C LEU A 82 -17.45 17.06 4.50
N ALA A 83 -16.94 18.15 5.05
CA ALA A 83 -15.75 18.81 4.51
C ALA A 83 -14.48 18.16 5.04
N GLY A 84 -13.48 17.93 4.17
CA GLY A 84 -12.17 17.39 4.56
C GLY A 84 -12.18 15.90 4.89
N SER A 85 -11.26 15.46 5.74
CA SER A 85 -11.12 14.07 6.16
C SER A 85 -11.75 13.82 7.53
N LEU A 86 -12.21 12.59 7.78
CA LEU A 86 -12.80 12.21 9.07
C LEU A 86 -11.81 12.39 10.24
N LEU A 87 -10.50 12.34 9.97
CA LEU A 87 -9.46 12.58 10.98
C LEU A 87 -9.57 13.94 11.64
N GLN A 88 -10.00 14.98 10.91
CA GLN A 88 -10.19 16.34 11.42
C GLN A 88 -11.34 16.46 12.45
N TYR A 89 -12.17 15.44 12.53
CA TYR A 89 -13.29 15.37 13.49
C TYR A 89 -12.99 14.46 14.69
N CYS A 90 -11.78 13.90 14.75
CA CYS A 90 -11.27 13.19 15.92
C CYS A 90 -10.63 14.16 16.94
N ALA A 91 -10.18 13.63 18.08
CA ALA A 91 -9.45 14.42 19.06
C ALA A 91 -8.19 15.06 18.44
N ALA A 92 -7.89 16.31 18.83
CA ALA A 92 -6.80 17.09 18.22
C ALA A 92 -5.41 16.44 18.35
N ASP A 93 -5.16 15.72 19.43
CA ASP A 93 -3.92 14.97 19.65
C ASP A 93 -3.77 13.79 18.67
N ILE A 94 -4.87 13.18 18.25
CA ILE A 94 -4.90 12.13 17.22
C ILE A 94 -4.56 12.71 15.86
N GLU A 95 -5.22 13.80 15.45
CA GLU A 95 -4.91 14.45 14.18
C GLU A 95 -3.44 14.85 14.11
N LEU A 96 -2.93 15.50 15.15
CA LEU A 96 -1.55 15.93 15.25
C LEU A 96 -0.58 14.75 15.23
N GLY A 97 -0.85 13.69 16.00
CA GLY A 97 0.01 12.51 16.09
C GLY A 97 0.07 11.73 14.77
N ILE A 98 -1.06 11.55 14.09
CA ILE A 98 -1.11 10.90 12.78
C ILE A 98 -0.40 11.74 11.69
N ASN A 99 -0.56 13.07 11.71
CA ASN A 99 0.15 13.93 10.77
C ASN A 99 1.67 13.86 11.00
N ARG A 100 2.14 13.86 12.26
CA ARG A 100 3.57 13.65 12.58
C ARG A 100 4.07 12.28 12.11
N ALA A 101 3.27 11.21 12.26
CA ALA A 101 3.63 9.90 11.74
C ALA A 101 3.79 9.91 10.21
N LYS A 102 2.85 10.54 9.50
CA LYS A 102 2.90 10.67 8.04
C LYS A 102 4.08 11.53 7.56
N ASP A 103 4.38 12.62 8.26
CA ASP A 103 5.50 13.48 7.90
C ASP A 103 6.83 12.74 8.10
N LEU A 104 7.02 12.06 9.24
CA LEU A 104 8.21 11.26 9.49
C LEU A 104 8.38 10.13 8.45
N ALA A 105 7.29 9.43 8.12
CA ALA A 105 7.30 8.39 7.10
C ALA A 105 7.65 8.97 5.71
N ARG A 106 7.12 10.14 5.35
CA ARG A 106 7.46 10.82 4.10
C ARG A 106 8.95 11.11 4.02
N ASP A 107 9.47 11.80 5.02
CA ASP A 107 10.85 12.31 5.02
C ASP A 107 11.90 11.19 5.07
N LYS A 108 11.63 10.13 5.82
CA LYS A 108 12.63 9.09 6.10
C LYS A 108 12.44 7.79 5.33
N ILE A 109 11.20 7.45 4.99
CA ILE A 109 10.87 6.18 4.33
C ILE A 109 10.55 6.43 2.86
N PHE A 110 9.59 7.31 2.55
CA PHE A 110 9.08 7.43 1.18
C PHE A 110 10.07 8.15 0.26
N GLU A 111 10.86 9.08 0.78
CA GLU A 111 11.93 9.76 0.04
C GLU A 111 13.27 9.01 0.10
N HIS A 112 13.31 7.83 0.73
CA HIS A 112 14.54 7.07 0.83
C HIS A 112 14.99 6.56 -0.54
N PRO A 113 16.28 6.71 -0.94
CA PRO A 113 16.76 6.36 -2.28
C PRO A 113 16.50 4.90 -2.68
N GLN A 114 16.57 3.96 -1.74
CA GLN A 114 16.25 2.54 -2.00
C GLN A 114 14.79 2.35 -2.41
N LYS A 115 13.86 3.06 -1.74
CA LYS A 115 12.44 3.00 -2.07
C LYS A 115 12.17 3.63 -3.44
N ALA A 116 12.76 4.80 -3.70
CA ALA A 116 12.64 5.45 -5.01
C ALA A 116 13.09 4.52 -6.15
N GLY A 117 14.19 3.78 -5.96
CA GLY A 117 14.64 2.77 -6.91
C GLY A 117 13.62 1.64 -7.15
N LEU A 118 13.01 1.12 -6.08
CA LEU A 118 11.96 0.09 -6.19
C LEU A 118 10.70 0.63 -6.87
N GLU A 119 10.29 1.85 -6.60
CA GLU A 119 9.13 2.49 -7.25
C GLU A 119 9.35 2.67 -8.75
N ILE A 120 10.55 3.07 -9.17
CA ILE A 120 10.92 3.16 -10.60
C ILE A 120 10.81 1.78 -11.27
N ILE A 121 11.34 0.74 -10.61
CA ILE A 121 11.28 -0.64 -11.13
C ILE A 121 9.82 -1.11 -11.23
N ALA A 122 9.01 -0.87 -10.22
CA ALA A 122 7.59 -1.24 -10.20
C ALA A 122 6.81 -0.52 -11.30
N HIS A 123 6.99 0.80 -11.43
CA HIS A 123 6.36 1.61 -12.48
C HIS A 123 6.74 1.09 -13.87
N GLN A 124 8.03 0.88 -14.13
CA GLN A 124 8.50 0.40 -15.43
C GLN A 124 7.98 -1.03 -15.72
N SER A 125 7.89 -1.88 -14.69
CA SER A 125 7.36 -3.23 -14.86
C SER A 125 5.89 -3.23 -15.24
N LEU A 126 5.06 -2.43 -14.58
CA LEU A 126 3.65 -2.27 -14.93
C LEU A 126 3.47 -1.65 -16.31
N GLN A 127 4.26 -0.62 -16.65
CA GLN A 127 4.21 0.00 -17.97
C GLN A 127 4.50 -1.03 -19.08
N ASN A 128 5.55 -1.82 -18.95
CA ASN A 128 5.91 -2.84 -19.92
C ASN A 128 4.81 -3.91 -20.11
N ILE A 129 4.15 -4.31 -19.02
CA ILE A 129 3.05 -5.27 -19.07
C ILE A 129 1.83 -4.66 -19.77
N LEU A 130 1.45 -3.44 -19.39
CA LEU A 130 0.33 -2.73 -20.00
C LEU A 130 0.54 -2.48 -21.48
N ASP A 131 1.73 -2.02 -21.89
CA ASP A 131 2.10 -1.79 -23.29
C ASP A 131 2.04 -3.07 -24.13
N ALA A 132 2.34 -4.22 -23.51
CA ALA A 132 2.24 -5.50 -24.18
C ALA A 132 0.81 -6.05 -24.26
N PHE A 133 -0.02 -5.84 -23.21
CA PHE A 133 -1.32 -6.47 -23.06
C PHE A 133 -2.47 -5.64 -23.64
N ILE A 134 -2.50 -4.33 -23.40
CA ILE A 134 -3.61 -3.45 -23.80
C ILE A 134 -3.85 -3.46 -25.31
N PRO A 135 -2.82 -3.43 -26.20
CA PRO A 135 -3.07 -3.49 -27.64
C PRO A 135 -3.75 -4.77 -28.12
N LEU A 136 -3.71 -5.84 -27.32
CA LEU A 136 -4.33 -7.14 -27.67
C LEU A 136 -5.81 -7.20 -27.34
N THR A 137 -6.33 -6.25 -26.56
CA THR A 137 -7.75 -6.21 -26.15
C THR A 137 -8.68 -5.76 -27.26
N THR A 138 -8.14 -5.20 -28.36
CA THR A 138 -8.94 -4.74 -29.51
C THR A 138 -9.55 -5.91 -30.25
N PRO A 139 -10.89 -6.00 -30.38
CA PRO A 139 -11.55 -7.08 -31.07
C PRO A 139 -11.15 -7.15 -32.56
N HIS A 140 -11.11 -8.35 -33.10
CA HIS A 140 -10.85 -8.62 -34.53
C HIS A 140 -9.50 -8.07 -35.05
N LYS A 141 -8.56 -7.71 -34.16
CA LYS A 141 -7.23 -7.28 -34.57
C LYS A 141 -6.42 -8.43 -35.14
N THR A 142 -5.79 -8.19 -36.30
CA THR A 142 -4.79 -9.12 -36.82
C THR A 142 -3.51 -8.99 -35.99
N LEU A 143 -3.14 -10.07 -35.30
CA LEU A 143 -1.98 -10.11 -34.42
C LEU A 143 -0.69 -10.44 -35.19
N SER A 144 0.36 -9.69 -34.91
CA SER A 144 1.74 -10.02 -35.33
C SER A 144 2.23 -11.28 -34.60
N PHE A 145 3.34 -11.85 -35.06
CA PHE A 145 3.95 -13.01 -34.41
C PHE A 145 4.24 -12.78 -32.92
N LYS A 146 4.79 -11.63 -32.55
CA LYS A 146 5.06 -11.25 -31.15
C LYS A 146 3.76 -11.17 -30.35
N GLU A 147 2.75 -10.49 -30.88
CA GLU A 147 1.46 -10.34 -30.21
C GLU A 147 0.75 -11.68 -29.98
N GLN A 148 0.85 -12.64 -30.92
CA GLN A 148 0.33 -13.98 -30.73
C GLN A 148 1.00 -14.71 -29.53
N ARG A 149 2.30 -14.50 -29.30
CA ARG A 149 3.01 -15.08 -28.16
C ARG A 149 2.59 -14.43 -26.85
N VAL A 150 2.44 -13.11 -26.83
CA VAL A 150 1.91 -12.39 -25.67
C VAL A 150 0.47 -12.80 -25.38
N MET A 151 -0.36 -12.96 -26.40
CA MET A 151 -1.73 -13.46 -26.26
C MET A 151 -1.77 -14.86 -25.61
N ALA A 152 -0.86 -15.76 -25.95
CA ALA A 152 -0.75 -17.06 -25.32
C ALA A 152 -0.46 -17.00 -23.82
N ILE A 153 0.33 -15.99 -23.36
CA ILE A 153 0.56 -15.72 -21.94
C ILE A 153 -0.75 -15.29 -21.27
N LEU A 154 -1.48 -14.36 -21.88
CA LEU A 154 -2.77 -13.89 -21.37
C LEU A 154 -3.80 -15.01 -21.23
N TYR A 155 -3.93 -15.87 -22.23
CA TYR A 155 -4.86 -17.02 -22.19
C TYR A 155 -4.48 -18.01 -21.08
N ARG A 156 -3.19 -18.25 -20.87
CA ARG A 156 -2.72 -19.10 -19.76
C ARG A 156 -3.04 -18.46 -18.40
N SER A 157 -3.10 -17.14 -18.33
CA SER A 157 -3.48 -16.38 -17.14
C SER A 157 -5.00 -16.25 -16.94
N GLY A 158 -5.81 -16.86 -17.83
CA GLY A 158 -7.27 -16.90 -17.71
C GLY A 158 -8.02 -15.84 -18.51
N ALA A 159 -7.38 -15.12 -19.44
CA ALA A 159 -8.09 -14.22 -20.33
C ALA A 159 -8.96 -14.99 -21.35
N HIS A 160 -10.15 -14.46 -21.62
CA HIS A 160 -11.07 -14.97 -22.64
C HIS A 160 -11.69 -13.78 -23.38
N PHE A 161 -10.97 -13.22 -24.36
CA PHE A 161 -11.39 -12.02 -25.05
C PHE A 161 -12.55 -12.27 -25.98
N GLY A 162 -13.54 -11.38 -25.92
CA GLY A 162 -14.74 -11.36 -26.75
C GLY A 162 -14.75 -10.14 -27.71
N SER A 163 -15.94 -9.81 -28.18
CA SER A 163 -16.17 -8.68 -29.08
C SER A 163 -16.25 -7.31 -28.36
N ASN A 164 -16.35 -7.31 -27.05
CA ASN A 164 -16.44 -6.06 -26.25
C ASN A 164 -15.05 -5.64 -25.77
N HIS A 165 -14.56 -4.53 -26.31
CA HIS A 165 -13.23 -3.99 -25.99
C HIS A 165 -13.07 -3.62 -24.50
N TYR A 166 -14.10 -3.00 -23.91
CA TYR A 166 -14.08 -2.65 -22.48
C TYR A 166 -13.94 -3.87 -21.58
N GLU A 167 -14.73 -4.92 -21.84
CA GLU A 167 -14.66 -6.18 -21.08
C GLU A 167 -13.28 -6.84 -21.21
N ASN A 168 -12.68 -6.78 -22.39
CA ASN A 168 -11.35 -7.32 -22.61
C ASN A 168 -10.29 -6.55 -21.80
N ILE A 169 -10.37 -5.20 -21.74
CA ILE A 169 -9.51 -4.37 -20.90
C ILE A 169 -9.69 -4.72 -19.42
N MET A 170 -10.93 -4.85 -18.97
CA MET A 170 -11.20 -5.20 -17.56
C MET A 170 -10.64 -6.57 -17.18
N GLN A 171 -10.65 -7.56 -18.08
CA GLN A 171 -9.99 -8.85 -17.85
C GLN A 171 -8.47 -8.70 -17.69
N VAL A 172 -7.83 -7.87 -18.52
CA VAL A 172 -6.38 -7.58 -18.38
C VAL A 172 -6.08 -6.95 -17.03
N LEU A 173 -6.86 -5.95 -16.62
CA LEU A 173 -6.68 -5.30 -15.32
C LEU A 173 -6.90 -6.26 -14.15
N ASP A 174 -7.90 -7.14 -14.23
CA ASP A 174 -8.17 -8.18 -13.24
C ASP A 174 -7.00 -9.19 -13.13
N ILE A 175 -6.38 -9.54 -14.24
CA ILE A 175 -5.20 -10.42 -14.27
C ILE A 175 -4.00 -9.71 -13.62
N ILE A 176 -3.72 -8.46 -14.00
CA ILE A 176 -2.58 -7.69 -13.48
C ILE A 176 -2.74 -7.44 -11.97
N SER A 177 -3.95 -7.15 -11.51
CA SER A 177 -4.23 -6.88 -10.08
C SER A 177 -3.97 -8.07 -9.16
N LYS A 178 -3.88 -9.28 -9.71
CA LYS A 178 -3.56 -10.51 -8.96
C LYS A 178 -2.07 -10.81 -8.88
N PHE A 179 -1.24 -10.06 -9.60
CA PHE A 179 0.20 -10.27 -9.54
C PHE A 179 0.79 -9.75 -8.22
N SER A 180 1.71 -10.53 -7.65
CA SER A 180 2.64 -9.98 -6.68
C SER A 180 3.70 -9.14 -7.41
N ASP A 181 4.40 -8.25 -6.66
CA ASP A 181 5.48 -7.42 -7.22
C ASP A 181 6.53 -8.26 -7.96
N HIS A 182 6.89 -9.41 -7.38
CA HIS A 182 7.84 -10.34 -7.99
C HIS A 182 7.33 -10.96 -9.29
N GLN A 183 6.03 -11.30 -9.35
CA GLN A 183 5.42 -11.83 -10.58
C GLN A 183 5.36 -10.76 -11.67
N ALA A 184 4.98 -9.53 -11.34
CA ALA A 184 4.95 -8.41 -12.27
C ALA A 184 6.36 -8.10 -12.81
N TYR A 185 7.36 -8.04 -11.93
CA TYR A 185 8.75 -7.84 -12.33
C TYR A 185 9.24 -8.94 -13.28
N ASN A 186 9.05 -10.21 -12.91
CA ASN A 186 9.50 -11.35 -13.74
C ASN A 186 8.81 -11.35 -15.11
N LEU A 187 7.50 -11.11 -15.16
CA LEU A 187 6.77 -11.02 -16.41
C LEU A 187 7.27 -9.85 -17.28
N SER A 188 7.52 -8.69 -16.67
CA SER A 188 8.10 -7.55 -17.37
C SER A 188 9.45 -7.90 -18.02
N GLN A 189 10.34 -8.59 -17.28
CA GLN A 189 11.64 -9.05 -17.82
C GLN A 189 11.46 -10.06 -18.96
N GLU A 190 10.50 -10.99 -18.82
CA GLU A 190 10.18 -11.97 -19.87
C GLU A 190 9.66 -11.29 -21.15
N LEU A 191 8.78 -10.31 -21.05
CA LEU A 191 8.24 -9.55 -22.17
C LEU A 191 9.30 -8.72 -22.89
N GLN A 192 10.34 -8.29 -22.18
CA GLN A 192 11.50 -7.59 -22.74
C GLN A 192 12.58 -8.53 -23.31
N GLY A 193 12.46 -9.83 -23.09
CA GLY A 193 13.47 -10.81 -23.51
C GLY A 193 14.70 -10.87 -22.60
N ASN A 194 14.64 -10.29 -21.41
CA ASN A 194 15.76 -10.20 -20.45
C ASN A 194 15.87 -11.40 -19.51
N LYS A 195 14.93 -12.37 -19.59
CA LYS A 195 14.93 -13.52 -18.69
C LYS A 195 16.01 -14.51 -19.14
N ALA A 196 17.13 -14.52 -18.46
CA ALA A 196 18.16 -15.55 -18.61
C ALA A 196 17.65 -16.88 -18.01
N GLY A 197 17.65 -17.95 -18.79
CA GLY A 197 17.35 -19.31 -18.29
C GLY A 197 15.97 -19.82 -18.64
N LEU A 198 15.64 -19.89 -19.93
CA LEU A 198 14.49 -20.60 -20.48
C LEU A 198 14.83 -22.05 -20.86
N ILE A 199 15.64 -22.74 -20.08
CA ILE A 199 15.79 -24.21 -20.21
C ILE A 199 16.00 -24.79 -18.82
#